data_94f9706b5056dc051baa2a98ad3321c1
#
_entry.id   94f9706b5056dc051baa2a98ad3321c1
#
_cell.length_a   1.000
_cell.length_b   1.000
_cell.length_c   1.000
_cell.angle_alpha   90.00
_cell.angle_beta   90.00
_cell.angle_gamma   90.00
#
_symmetry.space_group_name_H-M   'P 1'
#
loop_
_entity.id
_entity.type
_entity.pdbx_description
1 polymer ?
#
loop_
_entity_poly.entity_id
_entity_poly.type
_entity_poly.pdbx_seq_one_letter_code
_entity_poly.pdbx_strand_id
1 'polypeptide(L)'
;MITRPNRTKDHLVRTTGRFVSRKTGFLLILTAIALAGCSNEAPLSSATTAEQAAGAASKPVKTAAVATQAWAGAKTLTADVIPSLELNVLLKVDGDVKSVLKKRGDQVQKNDVIIELDKKDLLRQKQKLLYARASLEEQMTKAKKDWDDGILELTNNMAITQQSLDDVTKQYNRVLNDYDTGQATKDQKEQLESQVKQLQLNLQTLKQKLQTLQSTKPLAAIEYQLQANDIDLQDADVNLSYFEVKAPASGLLTEMPIEEGMTLARGQKIGVVQQQAPIKIHAEVTEADLPLVQGKPSLSFHNSDSPDTYEGKVTYLANTANTQTKTYSLELEAANANGRLKPGMRVQLTLAGGGEQQVISVPADSILREDGEPYVFILNGDHAEKRTVKLGRSKDAMTEITQGLKAGELLIVSGQYQLKHMEKVAPGQ
;
A
#
# COMPACT_ATOMS: atom_id res chain seq x y z
N MET A 1 5.15 16.25 53.52
CA MET A 1 5.29 17.70 53.44
C MET A 1 5.04 18.08 52.01
N ILE A 2 3.79 18.28 51.59
CA ILE A 2 2.97 19.49 51.62
C ILE A 2 3.75 20.67 51.03
N THR A 3 3.45 20.99 49.74
CA THR A 3 2.89 22.29 49.35
C THR A 3 2.60 22.31 47.82
N ARG A 4 1.33 22.41 47.47
CA ARG A 4 0.76 23.21 46.35
C ARG A 4 0.40 24.58 46.95
N PRO A 5 -0.04 25.63 46.20
CA PRO A 5 -0.41 25.82 44.83
C PRO A 5 0.08 27.16 44.22
N ASN A 6 -0.13 27.42 42.91
CA ASN A 6 -0.75 28.72 42.55
C ASN A 6 -1.45 28.71 41.18
N ARG A 7 -2.67 29.22 41.20
CA ARG A 7 -3.54 29.60 40.10
C ARG A 7 -3.28 31.06 39.71
N THR A 8 -3.30 31.40 38.47
CA THR A 8 -3.80 32.66 37.89
C THR A 8 -4.22 32.38 36.45
N LYS A 9 -5.49 32.42 36.15
CA LYS A 9 -6.46 33.46 35.77
C LYS A 9 -6.26 33.99 34.36
N ASP A 10 -7.19 33.59 33.51
CA ASP A 10 -8.07 34.35 32.61
C ASP A 10 -7.48 35.51 31.79
N HIS A 11 -7.57 35.37 30.45
CA HIS A 11 -8.11 36.48 29.65
C HIS A 11 -8.87 35.93 28.43
N LEU A 12 -10.20 36.01 28.54
CA LEU A 12 -11.16 36.06 27.44
C LEU A 12 -10.95 37.35 26.64
N VAL A 13 -10.76 37.24 25.36
CA VAL A 13 -11.04 38.34 24.42
C VAL A 13 -12.04 37.88 23.40
N ARG A 14 -13.29 38.28 23.59
CA ARG A 14 -14.35 38.34 22.59
C ARG A 14 -14.05 39.50 21.66
N THR A 15 -14.01 39.25 20.36
CA THR A 15 -14.23 40.30 19.38
C THR A 15 -15.37 39.87 18.44
N THR A 16 -16.47 40.56 18.64
CA THR A 16 -17.63 40.67 17.80
C THR A 16 -17.29 41.49 16.55
N GLY A 17 -17.53 40.99 15.38
CA GLY A 17 -17.39 41.68 14.09
C GLY A 17 -18.56 41.40 13.16
N ARG A 18 -19.57 42.17 13.30
CA ARG A 18 -20.56 42.83 12.43
C ARG A 18 -20.71 42.24 11.01
N PHE A 19 -21.87 41.65 10.83
CA PHE A 19 -22.62 41.51 9.61
C PHE A 19 -22.93 42.88 9.00
N VAL A 20 -22.57 43.13 7.76
CA VAL A 20 -23.08 44.23 6.92
C VAL A 20 -23.86 43.62 5.77
N SER A 21 -25.16 43.72 5.92
CA SER A 21 -26.19 43.59 4.89
C SER A 21 -26.14 44.82 3.97
N ARG A 22 -26.06 44.61 2.69
CA ARG A 22 -26.31 45.68 1.70
C ARG A 22 -27.42 45.23 0.76
N LYS A 23 -28.65 45.69 1.10
CA LYS A 23 -29.79 45.83 0.21
C LYS A 23 -29.62 47.08 -0.60
N THR A 24 -29.77 47.00 -1.92
CA THR A 24 -30.20 48.08 -2.83
C THR A 24 -30.79 47.35 -4.02
N GLY A 25 -31.96 47.58 -4.47
CA GLY A 25 -32.81 48.75 -4.54
C GLY A 25 -33.46 48.69 -5.93
N PHE A 26 -34.67 48.36 -5.94
CA PHE A 26 -35.80 48.64 -6.79
C PHE A 26 -35.58 49.79 -7.82
N LEU A 27 -35.82 49.53 -9.10
CA LEU A 27 -36.35 50.57 -10.01
C LEU A 27 -37.33 49.96 -11.02
N LEU A 28 -38.58 50.24 -10.77
CA LEU A 28 -39.73 50.13 -11.66
C LEU A 28 -39.65 51.30 -12.67
N ILE A 29 -39.76 51.01 -13.96
CA ILE A 29 -40.23 52.03 -14.95
C ILE A 29 -41.38 51.44 -15.71
N LEU A 30 -42.53 52.03 -15.41
CA LEU A 30 -43.82 51.90 -16.07
C LEU A 30 -43.84 52.97 -17.17
N THR A 31 -44.06 52.62 -18.43
CA THR A 31 -44.56 53.57 -19.43
C THR A 31 -45.65 52.90 -20.25
N ALA A 32 -46.85 53.39 -19.99
CA ALA A 32 -48.01 53.19 -20.78
C ALA A 32 -48.03 54.29 -21.83
N ILE A 33 -48.28 53.98 -23.07
CA ILE A 33 -48.88 54.92 -24.03
C ILE A 33 -49.96 54.19 -24.82
N ALA A 34 -51.10 54.86 -24.81
CA ALA A 34 -52.35 54.45 -25.38
C ALA A 34 -52.60 55.07 -26.78
N LEU A 35 -53.57 54.46 -27.46
CA LEU A 35 -54.57 55.10 -28.38
C LEU A 35 -54.20 55.48 -29.80
N ALA A 36 -54.89 54.90 -30.71
CA ALA A 36 -55.94 55.38 -31.61
C ALA A 36 -56.05 54.38 -32.76
N GLY A 37 -57.09 53.74 -33.10
CA GLY A 37 -58.41 54.19 -33.42
C GLY A 37 -58.55 54.46 -34.92
N CYS A 38 -59.31 53.56 -35.59
CA CYS A 38 -60.31 54.01 -36.53
C CYS A 38 -60.98 52.85 -37.26
N SER A 39 -62.24 52.84 -37.14
CA SER A 39 -63.28 52.07 -37.77
C SER A 39 -63.35 52.20 -39.28
N ASN A 40 -63.82 51.21 -40.00
CA ASN A 40 -64.80 51.44 -41.08
C ASN A 40 -65.69 50.22 -41.31
N GLU A 41 -67.00 50.47 -41.33
CA GLU A 41 -68.09 49.53 -41.49
C GLU A 41 -68.34 49.14 -42.96
N ALA A 42 -68.75 47.90 -43.13
CA ALA A 42 -69.76 47.26 -43.95
C ALA A 42 -70.00 47.68 -45.42
N PRO A 43 -70.58 46.83 -46.32
CA PRO A 43 -71.81 46.12 -46.04
C PRO A 43 -71.93 44.67 -46.58
N LEU A 44 -72.99 44.05 -46.08
CA LEU A 44 -73.58 42.75 -46.46
C LEU A 44 -73.85 42.57 -47.96
N SER A 45 -73.55 41.40 -48.46
CA SER A 45 -74.33 40.81 -49.55
C SER A 45 -74.47 39.30 -49.37
N SER A 46 -75.68 38.87 -49.28
CA SER A 46 -76.14 37.48 -49.20
C SER A 46 -75.98 36.78 -50.53
N ALA A 47 -75.47 35.55 -50.54
CA ALA A 47 -75.83 34.55 -51.55
C ALA A 47 -75.44 33.14 -51.04
N THR A 48 -76.42 32.38 -50.64
CA THR A 48 -76.87 31.04 -51.05
C THR A 48 -75.84 29.91 -51.11
N THR A 49 -76.06 28.99 -50.22
CA THR A 49 -75.90 27.50 -50.16
C THR A 49 -75.32 26.80 -51.40
N ALA A 50 -74.20 26.16 -51.23
CA ALA A 50 -73.90 24.84 -51.84
C ALA A 50 -73.07 24.00 -50.86
N GLU A 51 -73.72 23.04 -50.26
CA GLU A 51 -73.16 21.96 -49.48
C GLU A 51 -72.29 21.10 -50.43
N GLN A 52 -70.99 21.20 -50.33
CA GLN A 52 -70.07 20.32 -50.99
C GLN A 52 -69.16 19.74 -49.93
N ALA A 53 -69.35 18.40 -49.72
CA ALA A 53 -68.51 17.58 -48.85
C ALA A 53 -67.05 17.78 -49.23
N ALA A 54 -66.35 18.59 -48.45
CA ALA A 54 -64.87 18.69 -48.53
C ALA A 54 -64.32 17.41 -47.92
N GLY A 55 -63.84 16.48 -48.74
CA GLY A 55 -63.00 15.39 -48.32
C GLY A 55 -61.86 15.96 -47.52
N ALA A 56 -61.72 15.51 -46.27
CA ALA A 56 -60.63 15.93 -45.35
C ALA A 56 -59.32 15.72 -46.07
N ALA A 57 -58.60 16.84 -46.37
CA ALA A 57 -57.26 16.77 -46.96
C ALA A 57 -56.36 16.03 -46.01
N SER A 58 -55.90 14.83 -46.38
CA SER A 58 -54.95 14.04 -45.60
C SER A 58 -53.65 14.76 -45.47
N LYS A 59 -53.19 14.95 -44.24
CA LYS A 59 -51.88 15.62 -43.97
C LYS A 59 -50.73 14.70 -44.33
N PRO A 60 -49.72 15.20 -45.07
CA PRO A 60 -48.54 14.41 -45.40
C PRO A 60 -47.71 14.18 -44.17
N VAL A 61 -47.34 12.92 -43.89
CA VAL A 61 -46.50 12.50 -42.77
C VAL A 61 -45.39 11.55 -43.24
N LYS A 62 -44.19 11.62 -42.61
CA LYS A 62 -43.18 10.59 -42.84
C LYS A 62 -43.26 9.57 -41.73
N THR A 63 -43.15 8.31 -42.13
CA THR A 63 -43.20 7.17 -41.20
C THR A 63 -41.90 6.40 -41.20
N ALA A 64 -41.52 5.85 -40.08
CA ALA A 64 -40.41 4.91 -39.95
C ALA A 64 -40.89 3.67 -39.20
N ALA A 65 -40.43 2.49 -39.62
CA ALA A 65 -40.73 1.27 -38.91
C ALA A 65 -40.03 1.28 -37.55
N VAL A 66 -40.76 0.98 -36.52
CA VAL A 66 -40.21 0.79 -35.17
C VAL A 66 -39.30 -0.45 -35.17
N ALA A 67 -38.00 -0.25 -35.07
CA ALA A 67 -37.01 -1.30 -35.04
C ALA A 67 -36.48 -1.53 -33.62
N THR A 68 -36.14 -2.78 -33.33
CA THR A 68 -35.32 -3.09 -32.16
C THR A 68 -33.86 -2.80 -32.48
N GLN A 69 -33.19 -2.06 -31.63
CA GLN A 69 -31.77 -1.81 -31.72
C GLN A 69 -31.07 -2.43 -30.51
N ALA A 70 -29.88 -3.01 -30.77
CA ALA A 70 -29.03 -3.48 -29.72
C ALA A 70 -28.44 -2.29 -28.95
N TRP A 71 -28.89 -2.05 -27.74
CA TRP A 71 -28.31 -1.06 -26.86
C TRP A 71 -27.38 -1.75 -25.87
N ALA A 72 -26.11 -1.73 -26.18
CA ALA A 72 -25.05 -2.09 -25.24
C ALA A 72 -24.85 -0.92 -24.27
N GLY A 73 -25.57 -0.93 -23.18
CA GLY A 73 -25.25 -0.08 -22.03
C GLY A 73 -24.25 -0.80 -21.17
N ALA A 74 -22.96 -0.72 -21.49
CA ALA A 74 -21.95 -1.15 -20.53
C ALA A 74 -22.16 -0.32 -19.25
N LYS A 75 -22.55 -0.98 -18.16
CA LYS A 75 -22.60 -0.30 -16.86
C LYS A 75 -21.19 0.06 -16.48
N THR A 76 -20.96 1.33 -16.12
CA THR A 76 -19.65 1.80 -15.66
C THR A 76 -19.69 2.04 -14.17
N LEU A 77 -18.57 1.81 -13.51
CA LEU A 77 -18.36 2.07 -12.09
C LEU A 77 -17.12 2.95 -11.95
N THR A 78 -17.24 4.01 -11.18
CA THR A 78 -16.09 4.87 -10.87
C THR A 78 -15.14 4.14 -9.93
N ALA A 79 -13.86 4.19 -10.25
CA ALA A 79 -12.80 3.57 -9.47
C ALA A 79 -11.63 4.56 -9.30
N ASP A 80 -10.89 4.40 -8.22
CA ASP A 80 -9.74 5.21 -7.90
C ASP A 80 -8.44 4.46 -8.25
N VAL A 81 -7.50 5.17 -8.84
CA VAL A 81 -6.16 4.68 -9.09
C VAL A 81 -5.32 4.85 -7.83
N ILE A 82 -4.79 3.75 -7.29
CA ILE A 82 -3.95 3.75 -6.08
C ILE A 82 -2.60 3.07 -6.37
N PRO A 83 -1.53 3.39 -5.61
CA PRO A 83 -0.26 2.69 -5.78
C PRO A 83 -0.42 1.21 -5.41
N SER A 84 0.34 0.34 -6.09
CA SER A 84 0.34 -1.09 -5.76
C SER A 84 0.93 -1.36 -4.37
N LEU A 85 1.88 -0.53 -3.95
CA LEU A 85 2.51 -0.56 -2.63
C LEU A 85 2.85 0.86 -2.20
N GLU A 86 2.56 1.19 -0.95
CA GLU A 86 2.97 2.44 -0.32
C GLU A 86 3.63 2.12 1.02
N LEU A 87 4.87 2.54 1.20
CA LEU A 87 5.64 2.30 2.42
C LEU A 87 6.24 3.59 2.95
N ASN A 88 6.07 3.78 4.26
CA ASN A 88 6.76 4.85 4.97
C ASN A 88 8.24 4.48 5.17
N VAL A 89 9.11 5.43 4.93
CA VAL A 89 10.52 5.36 5.32
C VAL A 89 10.62 5.88 6.74
N LEU A 90 10.93 4.98 7.68
CA LEU A 90 11.04 5.30 9.11
C LEU A 90 12.49 5.26 9.55
N LEU A 91 12.87 6.22 10.38
CA LEU A 91 14.18 6.27 10.99
C LEU A 91 14.32 5.21 12.09
N LYS A 92 15.43 4.47 12.09
CA LYS A 92 15.68 3.40 13.07
C LYS A 92 16.54 3.84 14.25
N VAL A 93 17.27 4.94 14.12
CA VAL A 93 18.18 5.52 15.13
C VAL A 93 18.04 7.03 15.13
N ASP A 94 18.41 7.67 16.24
CA ASP A 94 18.52 9.13 16.32
C ASP A 94 19.81 9.59 15.63
N GLY A 95 19.80 10.76 15.03
CA GLY A 95 21.03 11.31 14.43
C GLY A 95 20.81 12.58 13.62
N ASP A 96 21.91 13.24 13.31
CA ASP A 96 21.94 14.42 12.47
C ASP A 96 22.13 14.02 11.00
N VAL A 97 21.37 14.64 10.10
CA VAL A 97 21.47 14.40 8.67
C VAL A 97 22.78 14.97 8.13
N LYS A 98 23.65 14.09 7.67
CA LYS A 98 24.92 14.46 7.05
C LYS A 98 24.75 14.81 5.57
N SER A 99 23.97 14.01 4.84
CA SER A 99 23.73 14.21 3.40
C SER A 99 22.40 13.61 2.97
N VAL A 100 21.76 14.26 1.97
CA VAL A 100 20.52 13.81 1.33
C VAL A 100 20.86 13.36 -0.09
N LEU A 101 20.82 12.05 -0.34
CA LEU A 101 21.22 11.43 -1.61
C LEU A 101 20.06 11.29 -2.60
N LYS A 102 18.82 11.22 -2.11
CA LYS A 102 17.60 11.13 -2.91
C LYS A 102 16.61 12.20 -2.47
N LYS A 103 15.93 12.79 -3.44
CA LYS A 103 14.96 13.87 -3.22
C LYS A 103 13.55 13.41 -3.57
N ARG A 104 12.56 14.18 -3.14
CA ARG A 104 11.18 13.99 -3.57
C ARG A 104 11.10 14.02 -5.11
N GLY A 105 10.46 13.00 -5.70
CA GLY A 105 10.34 12.81 -7.14
C GLY A 105 11.36 11.86 -7.74
N ASP A 106 12.36 11.41 -6.98
CA ASP A 106 13.36 10.46 -7.48
C ASP A 106 12.81 9.03 -7.48
N GLN A 107 13.21 8.27 -8.50
CA GLN A 107 13.04 6.82 -8.52
C GLN A 107 14.12 6.18 -7.65
N VAL A 108 13.70 5.28 -6.77
CA VAL A 108 14.57 4.51 -5.89
C VAL A 108 14.38 3.02 -6.10
N GLN A 109 15.45 2.25 -5.93
CA GLN A 109 15.41 0.80 -5.82
C GLN A 109 15.40 0.39 -4.35
N LYS A 110 14.88 -0.80 -4.07
CA LYS A 110 14.97 -1.37 -2.72
C LYS A 110 16.42 -1.41 -2.26
N ASN A 111 16.69 -0.91 -1.05
CA ASN A 111 17.99 -0.75 -0.42
C ASN A 111 18.85 0.42 -0.96
N ASP A 112 18.37 1.24 -1.89
CA ASP A 112 19.06 2.50 -2.22
C ASP A 112 19.14 3.36 -0.97
N VAL A 113 20.31 3.98 -0.74
CA VAL A 113 20.51 4.93 0.37
C VAL A 113 19.81 6.25 0.01
N ILE A 114 18.88 6.66 0.85
CA ILE A 114 18.11 7.90 0.70
C ILE A 114 18.81 9.06 1.41
N ILE A 115 19.20 8.83 2.67
CA ILE A 115 19.98 9.80 3.48
C ILE A 115 21.08 9.08 4.23
N GLU A 116 22.15 9.80 4.51
CA GLU A 116 23.21 9.41 5.46
C GLU A 116 23.11 10.28 6.72
N LEU A 117 23.16 9.64 7.88
CA LEU A 117 23.34 10.31 9.16
C LEU A 117 24.83 10.43 9.52
N ASP A 118 25.18 11.36 10.40
CA ASP A 118 26.56 11.49 10.90
C ASP A 118 26.88 10.33 11.85
N LYS A 119 27.78 9.45 11.41
CA LYS A 119 28.18 8.22 12.10
C LYS A 119 29.53 8.32 12.84
N LYS A 120 30.11 9.55 12.95
CA LYS A 120 31.45 9.73 13.52
C LYS A 120 31.59 9.20 14.95
N ASP A 121 30.58 9.47 15.79
CA ASP A 121 30.64 9.06 17.19
C ASP A 121 30.56 7.55 17.34
N LEU A 122 29.67 6.91 16.56
CA LEU A 122 29.54 5.46 16.56
C LEU A 122 30.78 4.77 15.98
N LEU A 123 31.41 5.35 14.96
CA LEU A 123 32.69 4.85 14.45
C LEU A 123 33.79 4.92 15.51
N ARG A 124 33.86 6.00 16.32
CA ARG A 124 34.79 6.10 17.45
C ARG A 124 34.50 5.04 18.53
N GLN A 125 33.23 4.80 18.81
CA GLN A 125 32.84 3.72 19.74
C GLN A 125 33.27 2.34 19.23
N LYS A 126 33.00 2.03 17.96
CA LYS A 126 33.46 0.77 17.34
C LYS A 126 34.98 0.63 17.42
N GLN A 127 35.72 1.71 17.17
CA GLN A 127 37.17 1.69 17.26
C GLN A 127 37.67 1.36 18.67
N LYS A 128 37.02 1.88 19.73
CA LYS A 128 37.33 1.53 21.12
C LYS A 128 37.07 0.05 21.41
N LEU A 129 36.00 -0.54 20.89
CA LEU A 129 35.72 -1.97 21.02
C LEU A 129 36.77 -2.83 20.31
N LEU A 130 37.25 -2.41 19.13
CA LEU A 130 38.34 -3.10 18.43
C LEU A 130 39.64 -3.07 19.23
N TYR A 131 40.00 -1.95 19.87
CA TYR A 131 41.16 -1.90 20.77
C TYR A 131 40.99 -2.76 22.03
N ALA A 132 39.79 -2.79 22.61
CA ALA A 132 39.49 -3.68 23.73
C ALA A 132 39.65 -5.16 23.34
N ARG A 133 39.17 -5.55 22.17
CA ARG A 133 39.33 -6.90 21.63
C ARG A 133 40.81 -7.26 21.46
N ALA A 134 41.61 -6.41 20.86
CA ALA A 134 43.04 -6.62 20.65
C ALA A 134 43.76 -6.82 22.00
N SER A 135 43.42 -6.02 23.03
CA SER A 135 43.97 -6.18 24.38
C SER A 135 43.60 -7.51 25.03
N LEU A 136 42.35 -7.98 24.85
CA LEU A 136 41.90 -9.28 25.35
C LEU A 136 42.60 -10.46 24.62
N GLU A 137 42.83 -10.34 23.32
CA GLU A 137 43.56 -11.33 22.51
C GLU A 137 45.05 -11.42 22.97
N GLU A 138 45.68 -10.31 23.30
CA GLU A 138 47.03 -10.29 23.88
C GLU A 138 47.06 -10.96 25.27
N GLN A 139 46.10 -10.62 26.14
CA GLN A 139 45.94 -11.26 27.45
C GLN A 139 45.73 -12.77 27.35
N MET A 140 44.89 -13.19 26.39
CA MET A 140 44.64 -14.63 26.14
C MET A 140 45.91 -15.32 25.68
N THR A 141 46.67 -14.72 24.76
CA THR A 141 47.93 -15.28 24.27
C THR A 141 48.94 -15.42 25.39
N LYS A 142 49.09 -14.41 26.27
CA LYS A 142 49.96 -14.47 27.42
C LYS A 142 49.51 -15.55 28.43
N ALA A 143 48.23 -15.56 28.80
CA ALA A 143 47.68 -16.54 29.74
C ALA A 143 47.83 -17.98 29.23
N LYS A 144 47.66 -18.19 27.92
CA LYS A 144 47.88 -19.50 27.28
C LYS A 144 49.33 -19.92 27.39
N LYS A 145 50.28 -19.00 27.09
CA LYS A 145 51.72 -19.27 27.20
C LYS A 145 52.09 -19.61 28.63
N ASP A 146 51.65 -18.82 29.64
CA ASP A 146 51.93 -19.05 31.06
C ASP A 146 51.40 -20.42 31.51
N TRP A 147 50.25 -20.85 31.02
CA TRP A 147 49.67 -22.15 31.27
C TRP A 147 50.47 -23.31 30.62
N ASP A 148 50.87 -23.16 29.34
CA ASP A 148 51.64 -24.15 28.61
C ASP A 148 53.04 -24.31 29.25
N ASP A 149 53.69 -23.19 29.64
CA ASP A 149 54.98 -23.17 30.32
C ASP A 149 54.89 -23.86 31.69
N GLY A 150 53.81 -23.64 32.46
CA GLY A 150 53.60 -24.32 33.74
C GLY A 150 53.41 -25.85 33.60
N ILE A 151 52.68 -26.29 32.55
CA ILE A 151 52.58 -27.74 32.24
C ILE A 151 53.96 -28.31 31.89
N LEU A 152 54.75 -27.64 31.08
CA LEU A 152 56.05 -28.07 30.68
C LEU A 152 57.02 -28.20 31.90
N GLU A 153 57.03 -27.20 32.78
CA GLU A 153 57.80 -27.21 34.01
C GLU A 153 57.47 -28.39 34.92
N LEU A 154 56.17 -28.61 35.19
CA LEU A 154 55.70 -29.74 36.00
C LEU A 154 56.05 -31.09 35.36
N THR A 155 55.94 -31.22 34.06
CA THR A 155 56.30 -32.44 33.30
C THR A 155 57.78 -32.74 33.40
N ASN A 156 58.64 -31.73 33.26
CA ASN A 156 60.10 -31.85 33.41
C ASN A 156 60.46 -32.24 34.84
N ASN A 157 59.88 -31.61 35.86
CA ASN A 157 60.11 -31.92 37.27
C ASN A 157 59.68 -33.36 37.61
N MET A 158 58.55 -33.82 37.01
CA MET A 158 58.12 -35.24 37.17
C MET A 158 59.14 -36.20 36.57
N ALA A 159 59.68 -35.94 35.38
CA ALA A 159 60.65 -36.79 34.72
C ALA A 159 61.95 -36.91 35.54
N ILE A 160 62.45 -35.79 36.07
CA ILE A 160 63.65 -35.75 36.94
C ILE A 160 63.37 -36.56 38.24
N THR A 161 62.22 -36.37 38.87
CA THR A 161 61.82 -37.04 40.08
C THR A 161 61.67 -38.55 39.82
N GLN A 162 61.06 -38.93 38.69
CA GLN A 162 60.92 -40.36 38.31
C GLN A 162 62.31 -40.99 38.09
N GLN A 163 63.24 -40.37 37.42
CA GLN A 163 64.59 -40.85 37.22
C GLN A 163 65.29 -41.08 38.58
N SER A 164 65.20 -40.10 39.47
CA SER A 164 65.76 -40.22 40.83
C SER A 164 65.14 -41.37 41.62
N LEU A 165 63.83 -41.58 41.50
CA LEU A 165 63.09 -42.71 42.12
C LEU A 165 63.61 -44.07 41.58
N ASP A 166 63.78 -44.19 40.27
CA ASP A 166 64.27 -45.39 39.63
C ASP A 166 65.68 -45.72 40.07
N ASP A 167 66.55 -44.73 40.19
CA ASP A 167 67.92 -44.93 40.62
C ASP A 167 68.05 -45.31 42.09
N VAL A 168 67.31 -44.65 43.01
CA VAL A 168 67.25 -44.99 44.41
C VAL A 168 66.57 -46.33 44.59
N THR A 169 65.55 -46.70 43.84
CA THR A 169 64.91 -48.03 43.88
C THR A 169 65.87 -49.12 43.48
N LYS A 170 66.72 -48.92 42.46
CA LYS A 170 67.81 -49.87 42.08
C LYS A 170 68.82 -50.05 43.22
N GLN A 171 69.19 -48.94 43.91
CA GLN A 171 70.06 -49.00 45.07
C GLN A 171 69.41 -49.74 46.23
N TYR A 172 68.15 -49.45 46.56
CA TYR A 172 67.40 -50.16 47.60
C TYR A 172 67.32 -51.65 47.33
N ASN A 173 66.99 -52.07 46.10
CA ASN A 173 66.91 -53.47 45.73
C ASN A 173 68.29 -54.17 45.89
N ARG A 174 69.41 -53.51 45.63
CA ARG A 174 70.76 -54.05 45.92
C ARG A 174 70.97 -54.22 47.40
N VAL A 175 70.75 -53.19 48.22
CA VAL A 175 70.92 -53.24 49.67
C VAL A 175 69.96 -54.21 50.34
N LEU A 176 68.77 -54.41 49.80
CA LEU A 176 67.82 -55.42 50.27
C LEU A 176 68.38 -56.84 50.10
N ASN A 177 68.96 -57.16 48.93
CA ASN A 177 69.62 -58.42 48.68
C ASN A 177 70.87 -58.64 49.62
N ASP A 178 71.68 -57.61 49.85
CA ASP A 178 72.84 -57.59 50.71
C ASP A 178 72.39 -57.79 52.18
N TYR A 179 71.24 -57.20 52.57
CA TYR A 179 70.67 -57.38 53.90
C TYR A 179 70.22 -58.83 54.15
N ASP A 180 69.57 -59.44 53.17
CA ASP A 180 69.09 -60.85 53.25
C ASP A 180 70.27 -61.83 53.33
N THR A 181 71.46 -61.47 52.84
CA THR A 181 72.69 -62.21 52.90
C THR A 181 73.59 -61.83 54.09
N GLY A 182 73.14 -60.86 54.94
CA GLY A 182 73.87 -60.41 56.12
C GLY A 182 75.00 -59.42 55.85
N GLN A 183 75.10 -58.89 54.60
CA GLN A 183 76.18 -57.96 54.18
C GLN A 183 75.79 -56.48 54.34
N ALA A 184 74.57 -56.16 54.60
CA ALA A 184 74.08 -54.76 54.82
C ALA A 184 73.38 -54.66 56.20
N THR A 185 73.37 -53.46 56.80
CA THR A 185 72.69 -53.17 58.06
C THR A 185 71.22 -52.85 57.87
N LYS A 186 70.39 -53.02 58.92
CA LYS A 186 68.99 -52.67 58.96
C LYS A 186 68.82 -51.17 58.70
N ASP A 187 69.68 -50.33 59.29
CA ASP A 187 69.61 -48.88 59.14
C ASP A 187 69.80 -48.43 57.69
N GLN A 188 70.73 -49.05 56.96
CA GLN A 188 70.97 -48.79 55.55
C GLN A 188 69.75 -49.09 54.68
N LYS A 189 69.06 -50.21 54.94
CA LYS A 189 67.80 -50.61 54.27
C LYS A 189 66.71 -49.58 54.55
N GLU A 190 66.42 -49.29 55.85
CA GLU A 190 65.42 -48.35 56.28
C GLU A 190 65.62 -46.95 55.77
N GLN A 191 66.87 -46.51 55.68
CA GLN A 191 67.22 -45.19 55.07
C GLN A 191 66.85 -45.14 53.62
N LEU A 192 67.18 -46.13 52.80
CA LEU A 192 66.86 -46.19 51.38
C LEU A 192 65.33 -46.39 51.16
N GLU A 193 64.68 -47.21 51.99
CA GLU A 193 63.19 -47.34 51.94
C GLU A 193 62.51 -46.02 52.19
N SER A 194 62.96 -45.24 53.18
CA SER A 194 62.44 -43.91 53.45
C SER A 194 62.66 -42.95 52.27
N GLN A 195 63.81 -43.03 51.61
CA GLN A 195 64.10 -42.21 50.41
C GLN A 195 63.18 -42.57 49.25
N VAL A 196 62.97 -43.88 48.98
CA VAL A 196 62.03 -44.33 47.94
C VAL A 196 60.65 -43.80 48.24
N LYS A 197 60.15 -43.96 49.47
CA LYS A 197 58.83 -43.47 49.87
C LYS A 197 58.70 -42.01 49.76
N GLN A 198 59.73 -41.21 50.11
CA GLN A 198 59.74 -39.77 49.99
C GLN A 198 59.65 -39.32 48.48
N LEU A 199 60.38 -39.96 47.59
CA LEU A 199 60.35 -39.69 46.14
C LEU A 199 59.01 -40.09 45.53
N GLN A 200 58.42 -41.23 45.95
CA GLN A 200 57.10 -41.64 45.52
C GLN A 200 56.03 -40.62 45.90
N LEU A 201 56.04 -40.09 47.13
CA LEU A 201 55.10 -39.05 47.57
C LEU A 201 55.31 -37.78 46.84
N ASN A 202 56.59 -37.39 46.55
CA ASN A 202 56.89 -36.22 45.76
C ASN A 202 56.34 -36.32 44.32
N LEU A 203 56.58 -37.47 43.65
CA LEU A 203 56.08 -37.78 42.34
C LEU A 203 54.55 -37.76 42.32
N GLN A 204 53.89 -38.31 43.30
CA GLN A 204 52.44 -38.30 43.45
C GLN A 204 51.91 -36.84 43.56
N THR A 205 52.58 -36.02 44.36
CA THR A 205 52.24 -34.62 44.52
C THR A 205 52.37 -33.86 43.22
N LEU A 206 53.45 -34.05 42.43
CA LEU A 206 53.64 -33.43 41.12
C LEU A 206 52.55 -33.85 40.10
N LYS A 207 52.17 -35.18 40.12
CA LYS A 207 51.08 -35.70 39.29
C LYS A 207 49.76 -35.04 39.64
N GLN A 208 49.44 -34.85 40.91
CA GLN A 208 48.21 -34.16 41.34
C GLN A 208 48.23 -32.70 40.92
N LYS A 209 49.37 -31.99 41.04
CA LYS A 209 49.51 -30.59 40.58
C LYS A 209 49.31 -30.50 39.09
N LEU A 210 49.90 -31.37 38.27
CA LEU A 210 49.74 -31.39 36.82
C LEU A 210 48.29 -31.66 36.45
N GLN A 211 47.62 -32.63 37.07
CA GLN A 211 46.21 -32.93 36.85
C GLN A 211 45.32 -31.73 37.19
N THR A 212 45.59 -31.06 38.31
CA THR A 212 44.86 -29.85 38.71
C THR A 212 45.07 -28.73 37.67
N LEU A 213 46.29 -28.46 37.22
CA LEU A 213 46.60 -27.46 36.23
C LEU A 213 45.93 -27.78 34.89
N GLN A 214 45.93 -29.04 34.44
CA GLN A 214 45.27 -29.48 33.21
C GLN A 214 43.73 -29.39 33.29
N SER A 215 43.15 -29.66 34.45
CA SER A 215 41.69 -29.58 34.66
C SER A 215 41.19 -28.14 34.84
N THR A 216 42.05 -27.22 35.17
CA THR A 216 41.72 -25.80 35.27
C THR A 216 41.50 -25.21 33.87
N LYS A 217 40.50 -24.37 33.70
CA LYS A 217 40.24 -23.62 32.43
C LYS A 217 40.63 -22.16 32.61
N PRO A 218 41.95 -21.83 32.66
CA PRO A 218 42.39 -20.45 32.96
C PRO A 218 42.01 -19.45 31.91
N LEU A 219 41.71 -19.91 30.67
CA LEU A 219 41.36 -19.06 29.55
C LEU A 219 39.84 -18.75 29.47
N ALA A 220 38.99 -19.51 30.14
CA ALA A 220 37.53 -19.43 30.02
C ALA A 220 36.99 -17.99 30.32
N ALA A 221 37.55 -17.33 31.32
CA ALA A 221 37.13 -15.95 31.66
C ALA A 221 37.43 -14.96 30.54
N ILE A 222 38.59 -15.09 29.91
CA ILE A 222 39.01 -14.22 28.79
C ILE A 222 38.21 -14.56 27.53
N GLU A 223 37.93 -15.84 27.28
CA GLU A 223 37.07 -16.29 26.18
C GLU A 223 35.67 -15.71 26.28
N TYR A 224 35.05 -15.70 27.46
CA TYR A 224 33.76 -15.06 27.69
C TYR A 224 33.80 -13.53 27.46
N GLN A 225 34.88 -12.86 27.86
CA GLN A 225 35.07 -11.43 27.62
C GLN A 225 35.25 -11.15 26.15
N LEU A 226 35.98 -11.96 25.40
CA LEU A 226 36.12 -11.86 23.95
C LEU A 226 34.78 -12.03 23.26
N GLN A 227 34.01 -13.06 23.66
CA GLN A 227 32.68 -13.29 23.09
C GLN A 227 31.71 -12.14 23.36
N ALA A 228 31.72 -11.56 24.56
CA ALA A 228 30.92 -10.38 24.88
C ALA A 228 31.30 -9.19 24.04
N ASN A 229 32.63 -8.94 23.88
CA ASN A 229 33.11 -7.84 23.03
C ASN A 229 32.78 -8.06 21.54
N ASP A 230 32.79 -9.29 21.04
CA ASP A 230 32.38 -9.61 19.68
C ASP A 230 30.89 -9.33 19.44
N ILE A 231 30.04 -9.58 20.44
CA ILE A 231 28.61 -9.20 20.39
C ILE A 231 28.48 -7.69 20.34
N ASP A 232 29.18 -6.94 21.19
CA ASP A 232 29.18 -5.48 21.19
C ASP A 232 29.63 -4.90 19.83
N LEU A 233 30.61 -5.53 19.19
CA LEU A 233 31.09 -5.16 17.86
C LEU A 233 30.01 -5.42 16.78
N GLN A 234 29.31 -6.56 16.85
CA GLN A 234 28.20 -6.88 15.94
C GLN A 234 27.06 -5.87 16.12
N ASP A 235 26.71 -5.52 17.34
CA ASP A 235 25.67 -4.52 17.65
C ASP A 235 26.09 -3.13 17.11
N ALA A 236 27.35 -2.76 17.24
CA ALA A 236 27.86 -1.53 16.66
C ALA A 236 27.76 -1.53 15.13
N ASP A 237 28.01 -2.67 14.45
CA ASP A 237 27.87 -2.80 13.00
C ASP A 237 26.42 -2.73 12.53
N VAL A 238 25.52 -3.38 13.24
CA VAL A 238 24.08 -3.28 12.99
C VAL A 238 23.61 -1.83 13.14
N ASN A 239 24.00 -1.17 14.23
CA ASN A 239 23.67 0.23 14.45
C ASN A 239 24.25 1.14 13.36
N LEU A 240 25.50 0.95 12.94
CA LEU A 240 26.12 1.67 11.82
C LEU A 240 25.32 1.52 10.52
N SER A 241 24.76 0.33 10.27
CA SER A 241 23.92 0.10 9.09
C SER A 241 22.66 0.95 9.05
N TYR A 242 22.14 1.35 10.22
CA TYR A 242 20.95 2.20 10.34
C TYR A 242 21.23 3.69 10.09
N PHE A 243 22.49 4.10 10.11
CA PHE A 243 22.90 5.46 9.73
C PHE A 243 22.85 5.70 8.21
N GLU A 244 22.73 4.64 7.43
CA GLU A 244 22.37 4.67 6.02
C GLU A 244 20.88 4.33 5.91
N VAL A 245 20.03 5.33 5.83
CA VAL A 245 18.58 5.11 5.71
C VAL A 245 18.26 4.71 4.28
N LYS A 246 17.71 3.51 4.14
CA LYS A 246 17.50 2.86 2.84
C LYS A 246 16.03 2.80 2.46
N ALA A 247 15.78 2.81 1.15
CA ALA A 247 14.45 2.61 0.58
C ALA A 247 13.91 1.22 0.94
N PRO A 248 12.70 1.11 1.53
CA PRO A 248 12.12 -0.19 1.91
C PRO A 248 11.63 -0.98 0.69
N ALA A 249 11.33 -0.31 -0.42
CA ALA A 249 10.89 -0.89 -1.69
C ALA A 249 11.39 -0.06 -2.87
N SER A 250 11.30 -0.66 -4.07
CA SER A 250 11.52 0.08 -5.31
C SER A 250 10.26 0.88 -5.66
N GLY A 251 10.44 2.13 -6.11
CA GLY A 251 9.32 3.00 -6.45
C GLY A 251 9.71 4.48 -6.52
N LEU A 252 8.71 5.34 -6.53
CA LEU A 252 8.85 6.79 -6.52
C LEU A 252 8.85 7.31 -5.07
N LEU A 253 9.82 8.13 -4.72
CA LEU A 253 9.85 8.85 -3.44
C LEU A 253 8.91 10.06 -3.51
N THR A 254 7.71 9.93 -2.96
CA THR A 254 6.63 10.94 -3.10
C THR A 254 6.67 12.01 -2.02
N GLU A 255 7.20 11.68 -0.85
CA GLU A 255 7.40 12.62 0.26
C GLU A 255 8.85 12.50 0.75
N MET A 256 9.48 13.65 0.97
CA MET A 256 10.84 13.72 1.55
C MET A 256 11.09 15.15 2.07
N PRO A 257 10.56 15.52 3.26
CA PRO A 257 10.71 16.84 3.85
C PRO A 257 11.99 16.99 4.68
N ILE A 258 13.08 16.31 4.29
CA ILE A 258 14.32 16.25 5.07
C ILE A 258 15.41 17.04 4.35
N GLU A 259 16.16 17.83 5.11
CA GLU A 259 17.29 18.63 4.66
C GLU A 259 18.55 18.30 5.45
N GLU A 260 19.72 18.59 4.87
CA GLU A 260 21.02 18.42 5.51
C GLU A 260 21.11 19.29 6.77
N GLY A 261 21.69 18.75 7.83
CA GLY A 261 21.83 19.42 9.12
C GLY A 261 20.62 19.31 10.05
N MET A 262 19.52 18.68 9.62
CA MET A 262 18.39 18.40 10.54
C MET A 262 18.76 17.31 11.54
N THR A 263 18.30 17.46 12.78
CA THR A 263 18.33 16.40 13.80
C THR A 263 17.03 15.60 13.74
N LEU A 264 17.14 14.30 13.60
CA LEU A 264 16.01 13.39 13.43
C LEU A 264 15.95 12.39 14.60
N ALA A 265 14.73 12.02 14.98
CA ALA A 265 14.48 11.06 16.06
C ALA A 265 14.06 9.68 15.52
N ARG A 266 14.39 8.65 16.27
CA ARG A 266 13.97 7.26 16.00
C ARG A 266 12.44 7.17 15.87
N GLY A 267 11.98 6.42 14.87
CA GLY A 267 10.56 6.25 14.58
C GLY A 267 9.94 7.38 13.76
N GLN A 268 10.66 8.48 13.51
CA GLN A 268 10.19 9.57 12.67
C GLN A 268 10.02 9.09 11.23
N LYS A 269 8.87 9.43 10.61
CA LYS A 269 8.63 9.28 9.17
C LYS A 269 9.45 10.33 8.43
N ILE A 270 10.31 9.90 7.55
CA ILE A 270 11.19 10.78 6.76
C ILE A 270 10.82 10.83 5.29
N GLY A 271 9.98 9.89 4.83
CA GLY A 271 9.55 9.86 3.45
C GLY A 271 8.49 8.79 3.18
N VAL A 272 8.00 8.76 1.94
CA VAL A 272 7.07 7.75 1.43
C VAL A 272 7.57 7.25 0.09
N VAL A 273 7.68 5.94 -0.05
CA VAL A 273 7.98 5.28 -1.34
C VAL A 273 6.72 4.62 -1.85
N GLN A 274 6.30 4.98 -3.07
CA GLN A 274 5.15 4.40 -3.75
C GLN A 274 5.59 3.61 -4.99
N GLN A 275 5.14 2.38 -5.09
CA GLN A 275 5.27 1.59 -6.32
C GLN A 275 4.07 1.88 -7.22
N GLN A 276 4.36 2.42 -8.42
CA GLN A 276 3.34 2.84 -9.39
C GLN A 276 3.31 1.96 -10.64
N ALA A 277 4.16 0.96 -10.73
CA ALA A 277 4.19 -0.06 -11.78
C ALA A 277 4.50 -1.43 -11.14
N PRO A 278 3.55 -2.38 -11.16
CA PRO A 278 2.15 -2.22 -11.56
C PRO A 278 1.40 -1.21 -10.70
N ILE A 279 0.18 -0.83 -11.14
CA ILE A 279 -0.71 0.07 -10.38
C ILE A 279 -1.98 -0.68 -10.00
N LYS A 280 -2.64 -0.25 -8.94
CA LYS A 280 -3.93 -0.81 -8.53
C LYS A 280 -5.08 0.13 -8.85
N ILE A 281 -6.21 -0.46 -9.20
CA ILE A 281 -7.49 0.20 -9.36
C ILE A 281 -8.41 -0.30 -8.26
N HIS A 282 -8.90 0.59 -7.45
CA HIS A 282 -9.79 0.30 -6.34
C HIS A 282 -11.20 0.81 -6.64
N ALA A 283 -12.18 -0.07 -6.53
CA ALA A 283 -13.59 0.25 -6.74
C ALA A 283 -14.46 -0.32 -5.62
N GLU A 284 -15.57 0.34 -5.36
CA GLU A 284 -16.60 -0.15 -4.46
C GLU A 284 -17.81 -0.61 -5.23
N VAL A 285 -18.08 -1.91 -5.20
CA VAL A 285 -19.13 -2.59 -5.96
C VAL A 285 -20.37 -2.74 -5.09
N THR A 286 -21.53 -2.35 -5.58
CA THR A 286 -22.81 -2.58 -4.87
C THR A 286 -23.23 -4.05 -4.95
N GLU A 287 -24.12 -4.49 -4.06
CA GLU A 287 -24.68 -5.85 -4.10
C GLU A 287 -25.35 -6.17 -5.44
N ALA A 288 -26.02 -5.19 -6.04
CA ALA A 288 -26.67 -5.34 -7.35
C ALA A 288 -25.66 -5.53 -8.51
N ASP A 289 -24.43 -5.03 -8.35
CA ASP A 289 -23.38 -5.12 -9.37
C ASP A 289 -22.43 -6.29 -9.16
N LEU A 290 -22.47 -6.91 -7.98
CA LEU A 290 -21.61 -8.03 -7.63
C LEU A 290 -21.63 -9.17 -8.67
N PRO A 291 -22.80 -9.60 -9.21
CA PRO A 291 -22.83 -10.65 -10.23
C PRO A 291 -22.11 -10.28 -11.54
N LEU A 292 -21.93 -8.99 -11.82
CA LEU A 292 -21.25 -8.50 -13.03
C LEU A 292 -19.73 -8.60 -12.96
N VAL A 293 -19.17 -8.67 -11.75
CA VAL A 293 -17.71 -8.74 -11.49
C VAL A 293 -17.27 -10.10 -10.95
N GLN A 294 -18.19 -10.84 -10.32
CA GLN A 294 -17.89 -12.14 -9.73
C GLN A 294 -17.41 -13.14 -10.78
N GLY A 295 -16.28 -13.81 -10.53
CA GLY A 295 -15.70 -14.80 -11.43
C GLY A 295 -15.04 -14.23 -12.69
N LYS A 296 -14.94 -12.92 -12.84
CA LYS A 296 -14.20 -12.29 -13.96
C LYS A 296 -12.72 -12.27 -13.65
N PRO A 297 -11.86 -12.75 -14.57
CA PRO A 297 -10.41 -12.70 -14.38
C PRO A 297 -9.83 -11.30 -14.59
N SER A 298 -10.47 -10.49 -15.45
CA SER A 298 -10.05 -9.13 -15.76
C SER A 298 -11.26 -8.26 -16.11
N LEU A 299 -11.10 -6.95 -15.96
CA LEU A 299 -12.09 -5.94 -16.36
C LEU A 299 -11.38 -4.82 -17.10
N SER A 300 -12.05 -4.26 -18.11
CA SER A 300 -11.56 -3.08 -18.82
C SER A 300 -11.95 -1.80 -18.12
N PHE A 301 -11.08 -0.80 -18.19
CA PHE A 301 -11.36 0.53 -17.67
C PHE A 301 -10.74 1.61 -18.57
N HIS A 302 -11.24 2.80 -18.49
CA HIS A 302 -10.74 3.96 -19.23
C HIS A 302 -10.69 5.19 -18.32
N ASN A 303 -9.82 6.13 -18.65
CA ASN A 303 -9.85 7.44 -18.02
C ASN A 303 -10.98 8.26 -18.65
N SER A 304 -11.70 9.03 -17.83
CA SER A 304 -12.78 9.90 -18.32
C SER A 304 -12.34 10.90 -19.38
N ASP A 305 -11.06 11.28 -19.37
CA ASP A 305 -10.48 12.32 -20.23
C ASP A 305 -9.71 11.75 -21.44
N SER A 306 -9.64 10.42 -21.60
CA SER A 306 -8.90 9.77 -22.68
C SER A 306 -9.68 8.58 -23.24
N PRO A 307 -9.68 8.37 -24.56
CA PRO A 307 -10.28 7.19 -25.17
C PRO A 307 -9.48 5.90 -24.92
N ASP A 308 -8.30 5.99 -24.29
CA ASP A 308 -7.43 4.84 -24.04
C ASP A 308 -8.12 3.87 -23.09
N THR A 309 -8.28 2.63 -23.55
CA THR A 309 -8.80 1.54 -22.73
C THR A 309 -7.65 0.70 -22.17
N TYR A 310 -7.72 0.44 -20.88
CA TYR A 310 -6.77 -0.39 -20.13
C TYR A 310 -7.45 -1.66 -19.67
N GLU A 311 -6.68 -2.69 -19.43
CA GLU A 311 -7.15 -3.95 -18.84
C GLU A 311 -6.53 -4.11 -17.45
N GLY A 312 -7.38 -4.37 -16.45
CA GLY A 312 -6.96 -4.67 -15.09
C GLY A 312 -7.32 -6.11 -14.72
N LYS A 313 -6.36 -6.87 -14.22
CA LYS A 313 -6.57 -8.21 -13.66
C LYS A 313 -7.21 -8.09 -12.29
N VAL A 314 -8.31 -8.80 -12.04
CA VAL A 314 -8.95 -8.86 -10.72
C VAL A 314 -8.02 -9.59 -9.76
N THR A 315 -7.55 -8.91 -8.73
CA THR A 315 -6.68 -9.45 -7.68
C THR A 315 -7.42 -9.72 -6.39
N TYR A 316 -8.46 -8.95 -6.13
CA TYR A 316 -9.26 -9.11 -4.92
C TYR A 316 -10.71 -8.65 -5.16
N LEU A 317 -11.65 -9.42 -4.63
CA LEU A 317 -13.05 -9.05 -4.47
C LEU A 317 -13.48 -9.46 -3.07
N ALA A 318 -13.94 -8.50 -2.29
CA ALA A 318 -14.36 -8.75 -0.92
C ALA A 318 -15.56 -9.71 -0.84
N ASN A 319 -15.49 -10.67 0.07
CA ASN A 319 -16.61 -11.60 0.34
C ASN A 319 -17.62 -11.03 1.34
N THR A 320 -17.27 -9.92 2.00
CA THR A 320 -18.12 -9.26 3.00
C THR A 320 -18.24 -7.79 2.65
N ALA A 321 -19.46 -7.29 2.68
CA ALA A 321 -19.72 -5.87 2.46
C ALA A 321 -19.19 -5.03 3.63
N ASN A 322 -18.69 -3.85 3.32
CA ASN A 322 -18.43 -2.82 4.31
C ASN A 322 -19.77 -2.42 4.96
N THR A 323 -19.84 -2.46 6.28
CA THR A 323 -21.08 -2.22 7.02
C THR A 323 -21.58 -0.77 6.93
N GLN A 324 -20.69 0.17 6.65
CA GLN A 324 -21.02 1.59 6.53
C GLN A 324 -21.47 1.97 5.12
N THR A 325 -20.71 1.55 4.10
CA THR A 325 -20.96 1.90 2.69
C THR A 325 -21.92 0.93 2.00
N LYS A 326 -22.13 -0.29 2.55
CA LYS A 326 -22.89 -1.39 1.95
C LYS A 326 -22.36 -1.83 0.59
N THR A 327 -21.04 -1.69 0.39
CA THR A 327 -20.33 -2.01 -0.84
C THR A 327 -19.27 -3.08 -0.60
N TYR A 328 -18.85 -3.75 -1.66
CA TYR A 328 -17.79 -4.74 -1.68
C TYR A 328 -16.56 -4.13 -2.33
N SER A 329 -15.42 -4.23 -1.66
CA SER A 329 -14.14 -3.76 -2.22
C SER A 329 -13.69 -4.66 -3.37
N LEU A 330 -13.37 -4.06 -4.50
CA LEU A 330 -12.80 -4.69 -5.69
C LEU A 330 -11.43 -4.06 -5.98
N GLU A 331 -10.40 -4.89 -6.11
CA GLU A 331 -9.08 -4.43 -6.52
C GLU A 331 -8.68 -5.11 -7.84
N LEU A 332 -8.17 -4.30 -8.74
CA LEU A 332 -7.57 -4.73 -10.00
C LEU A 332 -6.11 -4.32 -10.02
N GLU A 333 -5.28 -5.10 -10.66
CA GLU A 333 -3.89 -4.76 -10.97
C GLU A 333 -3.75 -4.52 -12.46
N ALA A 334 -3.16 -3.38 -12.84
CA ALA A 334 -2.93 -3.00 -14.22
C ALA A 334 -1.46 -2.65 -14.47
N ALA A 335 -0.97 -2.98 -15.65
CA ALA A 335 0.35 -2.57 -16.10
C ALA A 335 0.40 -1.05 -16.27
N ASN A 336 1.49 -0.43 -15.80
CA ASN A 336 1.69 1.02 -15.89
C ASN A 336 3.14 1.37 -16.24
N ALA A 337 3.75 0.65 -17.17
CA ALA A 337 5.16 0.82 -17.53
C ALA A 337 5.48 2.23 -18.07
N ASN A 338 4.49 2.88 -18.69
CA ASN A 338 4.62 4.23 -19.25
C ASN A 338 4.25 5.36 -18.26
N GLY A 339 3.83 5.03 -17.03
CA GLY A 339 3.49 5.98 -15.97
C GLY A 339 2.29 6.89 -16.27
N ARG A 340 1.41 6.52 -17.23
CA ARG A 340 0.23 7.32 -17.57
C ARG A 340 -0.84 7.32 -16.50
N LEU A 341 -0.99 6.20 -15.80
CA LEU A 341 -1.88 6.09 -14.65
C LEU A 341 -1.16 6.58 -13.40
N LYS A 342 -1.67 7.62 -12.79
CA LYS A 342 -1.09 8.20 -11.56
C LYS A 342 -2.03 7.96 -10.39
N PRO A 343 -1.51 7.62 -9.20
CA PRO A 343 -2.31 7.56 -7.98
C PRO A 343 -3.12 8.85 -7.78
N GLY A 344 -4.39 8.70 -7.37
CA GLY A 344 -5.34 9.81 -7.23
C GLY A 344 -6.17 10.10 -8.48
N MET A 345 -5.88 9.49 -9.64
CA MET A 345 -6.75 9.58 -10.81
C MET A 345 -8.03 8.76 -10.59
N ARG A 346 -9.12 9.20 -11.22
CA ARG A 346 -10.37 8.43 -11.33
C ARG A 346 -10.49 7.83 -12.71
N VAL A 347 -10.96 6.60 -12.74
CA VAL A 347 -11.20 5.84 -13.97
C VAL A 347 -12.62 5.27 -13.97
N GLN A 348 -13.14 4.98 -15.14
CA GLN A 348 -14.43 4.31 -15.33
C GLN A 348 -14.18 2.84 -15.64
N LEU A 349 -14.54 1.99 -14.71
CA LEU A 349 -14.48 0.55 -14.86
C LEU A 349 -15.71 0.08 -15.62
N THR A 350 -15.53 -0.69 -16.68
CA THR A 350 -16.61 -1.24 -17.48
C THR A 350 -17.04 -2.59 -16.91
N LEU A 351 -18.24 -2.64 -16.37
CA LEU A 351 -18.82 -3.90 -15.90
C LEU A 351 -19.48 -4.60 -17.10
N ALA A 352 -18.86 -5.68 -17.57
CA ALA A 352 -19.43 -6.49 -18.64
C ALA A 352 -20.65 -7.25 -18.10
N GLY A 353 -21.84 -6.83 -18.49
CA GLY A 353 -23.07 -7.45 -18.04
C GLY A 353 -24.37 -6.86 -18.60
N GLY A 354 -24.31 -5.71 -19.24
CA GLY A 354 -25.37 -5.29 -20.12
C GLY A 354 -25.23 -6.03 -21.45
N GLY A 355 -25.68 -7.28 -21.52
CA GLY A 355 -25.87 -7.92 -22.82
C GLY A 355 -26.57 -6.93 -23.75
N GLU A 356 -26.29 -6.98 -25.03
CA GLU A 356 -27.05 -6.22 -26.02
C GLU A 356 -28.54 -6.45 -25.75
N GLN A 357 -29.17 -5.54 -25.00
CA GLN A 357 -30.60 -5.56 -24.84
C GLN A 357 -31.19 -5.04 -26.12
N GLN A 358 -31.95 -5.89 -26.78
CA GLN A 358 -32.76 -5.47 -27.92
C GLN A 358 -33.87 -4.57 -27.34
N VAL A 359 -33.71 -3.26 -27.50
CA VAL A 359 -34.67 -2.27 -27.04
C VAL A 359 -35.35 -1.62 -28.23
N ILE A 360 -36.62 -1.26 -28.03
CA ILE A 360 -37.33 -0.40 -28.99
C ILE A 360 -36.79 1.02 -28.80
N SER A 361 -36.17 1.61 -29.82
CA SER A 361 -35.71 2.99 -29.79
C SER A 361 -36.32 3.80 -30.93
N VAL A 362 -36.65 5.03 -30.62
CA VAL A 362 -37.26 5.98 -31.58
C VAL A 362 -36.50 7.31 -31.56
N PRO A 363 -36.49 8.06 -32.66
CA PRO A 363 -35.93 9.39 -32.68
C PRO A 363 -36.55 10.28 -31.60
N ALA A 364 -35.71 11.01 -30.85
CA ALA A 364 -36.18 11.86 -29.75
C ALA A 364 -37.19 12.91 -30.23
N ASP A 365 -37.01 13.41 -31.47
CA ASP A 365 -37.90 14.38 -32.11
C ASP A 365 -39.30 13.84 -32.44
N SER A 366 -39.49 12.52 -32.45
CA SER A 366 -40.81 11.89 -32.66
C SER A 366 -41.67 11.83 -31.38
N ILE A 367 -41.07 12.14 -30.23
CA ILE A 367 -41.74 12.10 -28.92
C ILE A 367 -42.30 13.47 -28.61
N LEU A 368 -43.60 13.53 -28.41
CA LEU A 368 -44.36 14.73 -28.02
C LEU A 368 -44.74 14.64 -26.54
N ARG A 369 -45.08 15.79 -25.95
CA ARG A 369 -45.56 15.86 -24.58
C ARG A 369 -46.86 16.67 -24.50
N GLU A 370 -47.80 16.17 -23.76
CA GLU A 370 -49.06 16.87 -23.40
C GLU A 370 -49.30 16.67 -21.91
N ASP A 371 -49.51 17.75 -21.20
CA ASP A 371 -49.64 17.76 -19.72
C ASP A 371 -48.52 17.03 -18.98
N GLY A 372 -47.34 17.00 -19.55
CA GLY A 372 -46.16 16.33 -19.00
C GLY A 372 -46.02 14.84 -19.40
N GLU A 373 -47.03 14.23 -19.94
CA GLU A 373 -47.04 12.83 -20.38
C GLU A 373 -46.46 12.70 -21.79
N PRO A 374 -45.46 11.80 -21.99
CA PRO A 374 -44.90 11.57 -23.31
C PRO A 374 -45.78 10.67 -24.17
N TYR A 375 -45.95 11.05 -25.43
CA TYR A 375 -46.71 10.24 -26.39
C TYR A 375 -46.05 10.32 -27.78
N VAL A 376 -46.43 9.39 -28.62
CA VAL A 376 -46.04 9.34 -30.04
C VAL A 376 -47.25 9.13 -30.91
N PHE A 377 -47.12 9.40 -32.23
CA PHE A 377 -48.11 9.01 -33.21
C PHE A 377 -47.68 7.80 -34.00
N ILE A 378 -48.53 6.79 -34.10
CA ILE A 378 -48.36 5.63 -34.96
C ILE A 378 -49.36 5.68 -36.11
N LEU A 379 -48.96 5.19 -37.26
CA LEU A 379 -49.85 5.04 -38.41
C LEU A 379 -50.65 3.74 -38.27
N ASN A 380 -51.94 3.86 -38.10
CA ASN A 380 -52.90 2.71 -38.08
C ASN A 380 -53.85 2.83 -39.26
N GLY A 381 -53.56 2.05 -40.32
CA GLY A 381 -54.25 2.19 -41.59
C GLY A 381 -53.92 3.54 -42.25
N ASP A 382 -54.95 4.44 -42.38
CA ASP A 382 -54.75 5.81 -42.89
C ASP A 382 -54.96 6.89 -41.81
N HIS A 383 -54.94 6.51 -40.53
CA HIS A 383 -55.12 7.43 -39.38
C HIS A 383 -53.92 7.47 -38.45
N ALA A 384 -53.68 8.64 -37.86
CA ALA A 384 -52.68 8.87 -36.83
C ALA A 384 -53.23 8.53 -35.43
N GLU A 385 -52.79 7.43 -34.85
CA GLU A 385 -53.16 7.01 -33.50
C GLU A 385 -52.20 7.63 -32.51
N LYS A 386 -52.69 8.50 -31.61
CA LYS A 386 -51.90 8.99 -30.46
C LYS A 386 -51.78 7.88 -29.42
N ARG A 387 -50.53 7.57 -29.02
CA ARG A 387 -50.27 6.52 -28.04
C ARG A 387 -49.26 7.01 -26.97
N THR A 388 -49.71 6.93 -25.71
CA THR A 388 -48.85 7.26 -24.58
C THR A 388 -47.74 6.19 -24.44
N VAL A 389 -46.51 6.66 -24.18
CA VAL A 389 -45.36 5.77 -24.07
C VAL A 389 -44.62 6.03 -22.77
N LYS A 390 -43.88 5.02 -22.29
CA LYS A 390 -42.92 5.20 -21.20
C LYS A 390 -41.49 5.25 -21.76
N LEU A 391 -40.81 6.31 -21.42
CA LEU A 391 -39.43 6.53 -21.88
C LEU A 391 -38.47 5.74 -20.98
N GLY A 392 -37.38 5.25 -21.58
CA GLY A 392 -36.24 4.68 -20.92
C GLY A 392 -34.99 5.57 -21.07
N ARG A 393 -33.86 4.96 -21.38
CA ARG A 393 -32.58 5.64 -21.59
C ARG A 393 -32.58 6.43 -22.91
N SER A 394 -31.79 7.50 -22.95
CA SER A 394 -31.55 8.25 -24.20
C SER A 394 -30.05 8.14 -24.56
N LYS A 395 -29.77 7.89 -25.83
CA LYS A 395 -28.41 7.83 -26.38
C LYS A 395 -28.40 8.50 -27.75
N ASP A 396 -27.52 9.47 -27.92
CA ASP A 396 -27.43 10.27 -29.14
C ASP A 396 -28.77 10.95 -29.44
N ALA A 397 -29.33 10.78 -30.64
CA ALA A 397 -30.63 11.30 -31.05
C ALA A 397 -31.80 10.29 -30.85
N MET A 398 -31.56 9.16 -30.18
CA MET A 398 -32.54 8.09 -29.99
C MET A 398 -32.95 7.96 -28.53
N THR A 399 -34.22 7.63 -28.27
CA THR A 399 -34.76 7.39 -26.92
C THR A 399 -35.40 6.00 -26.88
N GLU A 400 -35.05 5.24 -25.84
CA GLU A 400 -35.64 3.93 -25.55
C GLU A 400 -37.09 4.07 -25.13
N ILE A 401 -37.98 3.22 -25.65
CA ILE A 401 -39.36 3.11 -25.25
C ILE A 401 -39.52 1.78 -24.49
N THR A 402 -39.81 1.89 -23.19
CA THR A 402 -39.97 0.73 -22.33
C THR A 402 -41.39 0.14 -22.37
N GLN A 403 -42.39 0.95 -22.65
CA GLN A 403 -43.78 0.55 -22.79
C GLN A 403 -44.50 1.44 -23.81
N GLY A 404 -45.49 0.87 -24.53
CA GLY A 404 -46.40 1.61 -25.41
C GLY A 404 -46.18 1.38 -26.91
N LEU A 405 -45.04 0.82 -27.34
CA LEU A 405 -44.76 0.49 -28.73
C LEU A 405 -44.36 -0.98 -28.93
N LYS A 406 -44.62 -1.50 -30.13
CA LYS A 406 -44.16 -2.81 -30.57
C LYS A 406 -43.29 -2.70 -31.78
N ALA A 407 -42.33 -3.63 -31.91
CA ALA A 407 -41.49 -3.72 -33.12
C ALA A 407 -42.39 -3.99 -34.35
N GLY A 408 -42.07 -3.31 -35.45
CA GLY A 408 -42.83 -3.43 -36.71
C GLY A 408 -43.99 -2.41 -36.86
N GLU A 409 -44.37 -1.67 -35.82
CA GLU A 409 -45.36 -0.58 -35.95
C GLU A 409 -44.74 0.58 -36.77
N LEU A 410 -45.57 1.33 -37.47
CA LEU A 410 -45.14 2.52 -38.24
C LEU A 410 -45.27 3.76 -37.40
N LEU A 411 -44.12 4.29 -36.94
CA LEU A 411 -44.04 5.53 -36.17
C LEU A 411 -44.04 6.72 -37.11
N ILE A 412 -44.80 7.75 -36.81
CA ILE A 412 -44.75 9.03 -37.52
C ILE A 412 -43.60 9.85 -36.98
N VAL A 413 -42.60 10.08 -37.80
CA VAL A 413 -41.35 10.78 -37.45
C VAL A 413 -41.25 12.24 -37.96
N SER A 414 -42.20 12.61 -38.83
CA SER A 414 -42.27 13.99 -39.33
C SER A 414 -43.71 14.38 -39.62
N GLY A 415 -44.11 15.62 -39.33
CA GLY A 415 -45.48 16.12 -39.43
C GLY A 415 -46.30 15.97 -38.18
N GLN A 416 -45.78 15.31 -37.13
CA GLN A 416 -46.47 14.92 -35.89
C GLN A 416 -47.02 16.11 -35.07
N TYR A 417 -46.41 17.31 -35.16
CA TYR A 417 -46.84 18.49 -34.37
C TYR A 417 -48.22 19.05 -34.78
N GLN A 418 -48.71 18.69 -35.96
CA GLN A 418 -49.96 19.18 -36.48
C GLN A 418 -51.12 18.15 -36.44
N LEU A 419 -50.85 17.00 -35.84
CA LEU A 419 -51.79 15.88 -35.83
C LEU A 419 -52.65 15.85 -34.56
N LYS A 420 -53.88 15.42 -34.77
CA LYS A 420 -54.81 15.05 -33.66
C LYS A 420 -55.03 13.53 -33.66
N HIS A 421 -55.45 13.02 -32.52
CA HIS A 421 -55.80 11.61 -32.41
C HIS A 421 -56.88 11.19 -33.43
N MET A 422 -56.67 10.10 -34.16
CA MET A 422 -57.53 9.56 -35.22
C MET A 422 -57.70 10.47 -36.44
N GLU A 423 -56.77 11.40 -36.64
CA GLU A 423 -56.75 12.25 -37.84
C GLU A 423 -56.26 11.49 -39.08
N LYS A 424 -56.92 11.71 -40.23
CA LYS A 424 -56.56 11.07 -41.49
C LYS A 424 -55.24 11.64 -42.06
N VAL A 425 -54.31 10.77 -42.36
CA VAL A 425 -52.94 11.14 -42.83
C VAL A 425 -52.63 10.41 -44.14
N ALA A 426 -51.80 11.03 -44.95
CA ALA A 426 -51.21 10.41 -46.14
C ALA A 426 -49.74 10.15 -45.91
N PRO A 427 -49.23 8.89 -45.89
CA PRO A 427 -47.82 8.62 -45.82
C PRO A 427 -47.15 9.19 -47.07
N GLY A 428 -46.29 10.24 -46.86
CA GLY A 428 -45.38 10.74 -47.86
C GLY A 428 -44.24 9.79 -48.12
N GLN A 429 -43.84 9.62 -49.35
CA GLN A 429 -42.67 8.87 -49.73
C GLN A 429 -41.38 9.45 -49.16
#